data_caedf083d0503742302fc9b29eb90735
#
_entry.id   caedf083d0503742302fc9b29eb90735
#
_cell.length_a   1.000
_cell.length_b   1.000
_cell.length_c   1.000
_cell.angle_alpha   90.00
_cell.angle_beta   90.00
_cell.angle_gamma   90.00
#
_symmetry.space_group_name_H-M   'P 1'
#
loop_
_entity.id
_entity.type
_entity.pdbx_description
1 polymer ?
#
loop_
_entity_poly.entity_id
_entity_poly.type
_entity_poly.pdbx_seq_one_letter_code
_entity_poly.pdbx_strand_id
1 'polypeptide(L)'
;MPLRLGPAGVPLSCKGRTIVEGMDDITALGLETMEIQTVRTVAPHHFDQYWQAGILSWKTGFEMNLHGPYYAEVLGNKRERSRTLSKMEASLQAAKIINARHITYHVGPYGDYKRGPDANEQVANVMAGVVDRCAQIWNNKDEAEDYAAFPWVIDNSPTLIGIETSGRQELWGSIEEVLEVTNHVEGTVPVINLAHVHARGNGRLRTSEDFGELFDQVRESIGGKTFYCHFSGIEHRMGNALHYTQIKKSDLKFEPLAEFLAEEGDWLDITMISDSPLLEHDAMFMLQQCERAKHRLFEKQARNDRRRKLAIAQGIDPAELAAREAEERAKREATEQGKTTPPPAAKMAKKPAKKPAEKKEAKKGKNAKKGDDEGPMVIEDEDDDDDLF
;
A
#
# COMPACT_ATOMS: atom_id res chain seq x y z
N MET A 1 11.75 8.77 14.79
CA MET A 1 10.90 8.59 13.61
C MET A 1 9.63 7.91 14.07
N PRO A 2 8.51 8.54 13.99
CA PRO A 2 7.26 7.83 14.20
C PRO A 2 6.98 6.95 12.95
N LEU A 3 7.48 5.73 12.99
CA LEU A 3 7.11 4.67 12.07
C LEU A 3 6.16 3.74 12.83
N ARG A 4 4.89 3.78 12.47
CA ARG A 4 3.87 2.87 12.97
C ARG A 4 3.68 1.74 11.98
N LEU A 5 3.82 0.52 12.46
CA LEU A 5 3.63 -0.70 11.67
C LEU A 5 2.45 -1.48 12.23
N GLY A 6 1.69 -2.11 11.35
CA GLY A 6 0.59 -2.99 11.72
C GLY A 6 0.00 -3.77 10.56
N PRO A 7 -0.88 -4.74 10.83
CA PRO A 7 -1.50 -5.58 9.81
C PRO A 7 -2.78 -4.98 9.22
N ALA A 8 -3.15 -5.47 8.03
CA ALA A 8 -4.44 -5.27 7.40
C ALA A 8 -5.47 -6.27 7.95
N GLY A 9 -5.95 -6.02 9.16
CA GLY A 9 -6.97 -6.82 9.83
C GLY A 9 -6.52 -7.40 11.17
N VAL A 10 -7.44 -8.13 11.80
CA VAL A 10 -7.18 -8.82 13.06
C VAL A 10 -6.09 -9.87 12.87
N PRO A 11 -5.07 -9.93 13.76
CA PRO A 11 -3.95 -10.86 13.63
C PRO A 11 -4.38 -12.32 13.49
N LEU A 12 -3.61 -13.09 12.75
CA LEU A 12 -3.81 -14.54 12.61
C LEU A 12 -3.62 -15.26 13.96
N SER A 13 -2.75 -14.73 14.81
CA SER A 13 -2.48 -15.24 16.17
C SER A 13 -3.62 -14.97 17.16
N CYS A 14 -4.49 -14.00 16.88
CA CYS A 14 -5.58 -13.61 17.77
C CYS A 14 -6.65 -14.70 17.86
N LYS A 15 -6.78 -15.33 19.03
CA LYS A 15 -7.68 -16.48 19.24
C LYS A 15 -9.16 -16.08 19.28
N GLY A 16 -9.48 -14.96 19.92
CA GLY A 16 -10.84 -14.46 20.03
C GLY A 16 -11.38 -13.81 18.76
N ARG A 17 -10.45 -13.36 17.89
CA ARG A 17 -10.73 -12.74 16.58
C ARG A 17 -11.65 -11.51 16.65
N THR A 18 -11.72 -10.87 17.81
CA THR A 18 -12.36 -9.57 17.98
C THR A 18 -11.34 -8.46 17.65
N ILE A 19 -11.85 -7.28 17.30
CA ILE A 19 -10.98 -6.13 17.00
C ILE A 19 -10.18 -5.72 18.23
N VAL A 20 -10.80 -5.66 19.39
CA VAL A 20 -10.15 -5.26 20.65
C VAL A 20 -9.04 -6.23 21.06
N GLU A 21 -9.33 -7.55 21.03
CA GLU A 21 -8.29 -8.56 21.29
C GLU A 21 -7.15 -8.50 20.27
N GLY A 22 -7.49 -8.18 18.99
CA GLY A 22 -6.48 -7.94 17.96
C GLY A 22 -5.60 -6.74 18.26
N MET A 23 -6.15 -5.63 18.78
CA MET A 23 -5.37 -4.46 19.21
C MET A 23 -4.43 -4.79 20.36
N ASP A 24 -4.90 -5.58 21.34
CA ASP A 24 -4.08 -6.04 22.47
C ASP A 24 -2.92 -6.92 22.00
N ASP A 25 -3.19 -7.89 21.10
CA ASP A 25 -2.17 -8.77 20.53
C ASP A 25 -1.14 -7.97 19.71
N ILE A 26 -1.58 -7.04 18.86
CA ILE A 26 -0.71 -6.17 18.07
C ILE A 26 0.19 -5.32 18.97
N THR A 27 -0.38 -4.75 20.03
CA THR A 27 0.38 -3.96 21.02
C THR A 27 1.42 -4.82 21.74
N ALA A 28 1.07 -6.05 22.12
CA ALA A 28 1.99 -6.99 22.74
C ALA A 28 3.15 -7.39 21.81
N LEU A 29 2.95 -7.35 20.49
CA LEU A 29 3.99 -7.58 19.47
C LEU A 29 4.87 -6.35 19.20
N GLY A 30 4.60 -5.21 19.85
CA GLY A 30 5.33 -3.95 19.63
C GLY A 30 4.93 -3.22 18.36
N LEU A 31 3.74 -3.52 17.81
CA LEU A 31 3.15 -2.83 16.68
C LEU A 31 2.16 -1.78 17.19
N GLU A 32 1.88 -0.72 16.40
CA GLU A 32 1.22 0.49 16.90
C GLU A 32 -0.03 0.89 16.10
N THR A 33 -0.39 0.13 15.06
CA THR A 33 -1.53 0.43 14.19
C THR A 33 -2.20 -0.82 13.67
N MET A 34 -3.44 -0.69 13.21
CA MET A 34 -4.18 -1.71 12.49
C MET A 34 -5.13 -1.05 11.49
N GLU A 35 -5.35 -1.70 10.34
CA GLU A 35 -6.35 -1.27 9.37
C GLU A 35 -7.45 -2.34 9.25
N ILE A 36 -8.69 -1.98 9.56
CA ILE A 36 -9.83 -2.88 9.40
C ILE A 36 -10.25 -2.94 7.94
N GLN A 37 -10.46 -4.14 7.42
CA GLN A 37 -10.82 -4.39 6.03
C GLN A 37 -12.33 -4.57 5.86
N THR A 38 -13.00 -3.65 5.16
CA THR A 38 -14.42 -3.75 4.83
C THR A 38 -14.61 -4.10 3.35
N VAL A 39 -14.18 -5.31 2.97
CA VAL A 39 -14.02 -5.76 1.57
C VAL A 39 -15.24 -5.50 0.68
N ARG A 40 -16.43 -5.81 1.16
CA ARG A 40 -17.68 -5.65 0.39
C ARG A 40 -18.53 -4.50 0.90
N THR A 41 -18.74 -4.45 2.21
CA THR A 41 -19.52 -3.42 2.91
C THR A 41 -19.26 -3.51 4.40
N VAL A 42 -19.70 -2.50 5.12
CA VAL A 42 -19.70 -2.49 6.58
C VAL A 42 -20.89 -3.28 7.08
N ALA A 43 -20.67 -4.20 8.02
CA ALA A 43 -21.73 -4.96 8.65
C ALA A 43 -22.21 -4.26 9.94
N PRO A 44 -23.48 -3.83 10.03
CA PRO A 44 -23.99 -3.10 11.21
C PRO A 44 -23.82 -3.85 12.54
N HIS A 45 -23.87 -5.18 12.53
CA HIS A 45 -23.68 -6.00 13.74
C HIS A 45 -22.26 -5.94 14.32
N HIS A 46 -21.30 -5.30 13.64
CA HIS A 46 -19.97 -5.05 14.17
C HIS A 46 -19.82 -3.69 14.86
N PHE A 47 -20.85 -2.84 14.88
CA PHE A 47 -20.75 -1.49 15.44
C PHE A 47 -20.34 -1.46 16.91
N ASP A 48 -20.80 -2.39 17.73
CA ASP A 48 -20.38 -2.51 19.12
C ASP A 48 -18.88 -2.78 19.25
N GLN A 49 -18.32 -3.64 18.39
CA GLN A 49 -16.87 -3.90 18.35
C GLN A 49 -16.10 -2.69 17.85
N TYR A 50 -16.62 -1.98 16.84
CA TYR A 50 -16.00 -0.76 16.33
C TYR A 50 -15.96 0.32 17.41
N TRP A 51 -17.05 0.50 18.14
CA TRP A 51 -17.11 1.46 19.24
C TRP A 51 -16.14 1.11 20.37
N GLN A 52 -16.08 -0.14 20.80
CA GLN A 52 -15.11 -0.59 21.82
C GLN A 52 -13.66 -0.35 21.36
N ALA A 53 -13.36 -0.65 20.10
CA ALA A 53 -12.05 -0.38 19.50
C ALA A 53 -11.74 1.13 19.45
N GLY A 54 -12.74 1.96 19.11
CA GLY A 54 -12.60 3.42 19.09
C GLY A 54 -12.29 3.98 20.49
N ILE A 55 -12.98 3.50 21.54
CA ILE A 55 -12.69 3.86 22.94
C ILE A 55 -11.26 3.46 23.32
N LEU A 56 -10.84 2.25 22.95
CA LEU A 56 -9.49 1.77 23.26
C LEU A 56 -8.44 2.59 22.51
N SER A 57 -8.63 2.81 21.21
CA SER A 57 -7.77 3.66 20.37
C SER A 57 -7.59 5.05 21.01
N TRP A 58 -8.68 5.73 21.33
CA TRP A 58 -8.64 7.07 21.95
C TRP A 58 -7.89 7.07 23.28
N LYS A 59 -8.12 6.07 24.14
CA LYS A 59 -7.48 6.00 25.47
C LYS A 59 -6.00 5.68 25.42
N THR A 60 -5.58 4.85 24.46
CA THR A 60 -4.19 4.34 24.40
C THR A 60 -3.33 5.07 23.38
N GLY A 61 -3.93 5.81 22.44
CA GLY A 61 -3.24 6.40 21.30
C GLY A 61 -2.89 5.37 20.20
N PHE A 62 -3.45 4.15 20.28
CA PHE A 62 -3.31 3.16 19.22
C PHE A 62 -3.98 3.66 17.94
N GLU A 63 -3.25 3.68 16.83
CA GLU A 63 -3.79 4.21 15.58
C GLU A 63 -4.67 3.19 14.86
N MET A 64 -5.96 3.52 14.73
CA MET A 64 -6.90 2.75 13.93
C MET A 64 -7.05 3.36 12.56
N ASN A 65 -7.15 2.50 11.56
CA ASN A 65 -7.41 2.84 10.16
C ASN A 65 -8.47 1.90 9.60
N LEU A 66 -9.10 2.30 8.50
CA LEU A 66 -10.14 1.51 7.86
C LEU A 66 -9.92 1.48 6.35
N HIS A 67 -9.97 0.31 5.75
CA HIS A 67 -10.05 0.16 4.32
C HIS A 67 -11.51 0.04 3.90
N GLY A 68 -11.97 0.98 3.10
CA GLY A 68 -13.32 1.00 2.56
C GLY A 68 -13.57 -0.14 1.56
N PRO A 69 -14.77 -0.22 1.00
CA PRO A 69 -15.12 -1.29 0.07
C PRO A 69 -14.16 -1.40 -1.09
N TYR A 70 -13.57 -2.58 -1.28
CA TYR A 70 -12.56 -2.84 -2.30
C TYR A 70 -13.08 -2.66 -3.74
N TYR A 71 -14.34 -3.12 -3.96
CA TYR A 71 -14.97 -3.04 -5.28
C TYR A 71 -15.70 -1.71 -5.43
N ALA A 72 -14.95 -0.68 -5.78
CA ALA A 72 -15.47 0.65 -6.08
C ALA A 72 -15.52 0.88 -7.60
N GLU A 73 -16.51 1.63 -8.06
CA GLU A 73 -16.74 2.01 -9.45
C GLU A 73 -17.01 3.51 -9.52
N VAL A 74 -16.01 4.30 -9.09
CA VAL A 74 -16.09 5.77 -9.01
C VAL A 74 -16.29 6.38 -10.40
N LEU A 75 -15.65 5.81 -11.42
CA LEU A 75 -15.77 6.21 -12.82
C LEU A 75 -16.86 5.44 -13.58
N GLY A 76 -17.61 4.58 -12.90
CA GLY A 76 -18.71 3.83 -13.47
C GLY A 76 -19.91 4.70 -13.89
N ASN A 77 -20.92 4.07 -14.47
CA ASN A 77 -22.17 4.75 -14.81
C ASN A 77 -22.91 5.27 -13.56
N LYS A 78 -24.00 6.01 -13.74
CA LYS A 78 -24.74 6.64 -12.64
C LYS A 78 -25.19 5.63 -11.57
N ARG A 79 -25.64 4.42 -11.97
CA ARG A 79 -26.11 3.38 -11.04
C ARG A 79 -24.94 2.77 -10.25
N GLU A 80 -23.85 2.43 -10.91
CA GLU A 80 -22.65 1.88 -10.32
C GLU A 80 -22.03 2.86 -9.31
N ARG A 81 -21.89 4.12 -9.71
CA ARG A 81 -21.39 5.19 -8.85
C ARG A 81 -22.30 5.43 -7.64
N SER A 82 -23.62 5.41 -7.79
CA SER A 82 -24.56 5.54 -6.68
C SER A 82 -24.41 4.41 -5.66
N ARG A 83 -24.27 3.15 -6.12
CA ARG A 83 -23.99 2.02 -5.22
C ARG A 83 -22.65 2.15 -4.51
N THR A 84 -21.62 2.59 -5.22
CA THR A 84 -20.30 2.84 -4.66
C THR A 84 -20.37 3.89 -3.55
N LEU A 85 -21.01 5.02 -3.81
CA LEU A 85 -21.17 6.12 -2.83
C LEU A 85 -21.96 5.67 -1.58
N SER A 86 -23.02 4.88 -1.73
CA SER A 86 -23.76 4.33 -0.57
C SER A 86 -22.89 3.43 0.30
N LYS A 87 -22.03 2.61 -0.30
CA LYS A 87 -21.07 1.77 0.46
C LYS A 87 -19.98 2.61 1.13
N MET A 88 -19.47 3.64 0.44
CA MET A 88 -18.51 4.59 1.01
C MET A 88 -19.13 5.31 2.22
N GLU A 89 -20.36 5.77 2.13
CA GLU A 89 -21.05 6.44 3.23
C GLU A 89 -21.15 5.54 4.47
N ALA A 90 -21.54 4.29 4.31
CA ALA A 90 -21.57 3.33 5.42
C ALA A 90 -20.19 3.13 6.06
N SER A 91 -19.12 3.12 5.24
CA SER A 91 -17.76 3.00 5.74
C SER A 91 -17.25 4.28 6.42
N LEU A 92 -17.71 5.48 6.02
CA LEU A 92 -17.43 6.72 6.72
C LEU A 92 -18.05 6.74 8.13
N GLN A 93 -19.27 6.21 8.29
CA GLN A 93 -19.88 6.04 9.61
C GLN A 93 -19.06 5.09 10.48
N ALA A 94 -18.62 3.96 9.93
CA ALA A 94 -17.76 3.04 10.65
C ALA A 94 -16.41 3.68 11.03
N ALA A 95 -15.82 4.48 10.15
CA ALA A 95 -14.58 5.20 10.41
C ALA A 95 -14.70 6.18 11.59
N LYS A 96 -15.83 6.93 11.68
CA LYS A 96 -16.15 7.76 12.84
C LYS A 96 -16.23 6.90 14.11
N ILE A 97 -16.97 5.80 14.09
CA ILE A 97 -17.20 4.94 15.25
C ILE A 97 -15.90 4.32 15.78
N ILE A 98 -15.00 3.88 14.88
CA ILE A 98 -13.74 3.23 15.27
C ILE A 98 -12.61 4.23 15.59
N ASN A 99 -12.85 5.53 15.48
CA ASN A 99 -11.82 6.58 15.59
C ASN A 99 -10.71 6.40 14.55
N ALA A 100 -11.07 6.07 13.30
CA ALA A 100 -10.09 5.86 12.25
C ALA A 100 -9.41 7.18 11.85
N ARG A 101 -8.07 7.17 11.80
CA ARG A 101 -7.29 8.30 11.31
C ARG A 101 -7.40 8.44 9.79
N HIS A 102 -7.36 7.33 9.08
CA HIS A 102 -7.53 7.27 7.63
C HIS A 102 -8.62 6.28 7.25
N ILE A 103 -9.30 6.57 6.16
CA ILE A 103 -10.12 5.59 5.44
C ILE A 103 -9.64 5.52 4.00
N THR A 104 -9.24 4.33 3.56
CA THR A 104 -8.63 4.07 2.26
C THR A 104 -9.66 3.63 1.24
N TYR A 105 -9.61 4.18 0.04
CA TYR A 105 -10.47 3.78 -1.08
C TYR A 105 -9.67 3.54 -2.35
N HIS A 106 -10.04 2.48 -3.07
CA HIS A 106 -9.74 2.36 -4.50
C HIS A 106 -10.78 3.12 -5.33
N VAL A 107 -10.37 3.57 -6.51
CA VAL A 107 -11.26 4.22 -7.48
C VAL A 107 -11.95 3.20 -8.40
N GLY A 108 -11.24 2.13 -8.76
CA GLY A 108 -11.73 1.09 -9.62
C GLY A 108 -11.42 1.28 -11.11
N PRO A 109 -12.16 0.61 -12.01
CA PRO A 109 -11.95 0.71 -13.46
C PRO A 109 -12.21 2.10 -14.00
N TYR A 110 -11.57 2.44 -15.13
CA TYR A 110 -11.84 3.70 -15.84
C TYR A 110 -13.27 3.81 -16.43
N GLY A 111 -14.01 2.69 -16.53
CA GLY A 111 -15.34 2.69 -17.14
C GLY A 111 -15.28 3.18 -18.59
N ASP A 112 -16.13 4.16 -18.91
CA ASP A 112 -16.17 4.80 -20.23
C ASP A 112 -15.08 5.90 -20.40
N TYR A 113 -14.36 6.25 -19.35
CA TYR A 113 -13.29 7.24 -19.40
C TYR A 113 -12.01 6.63 -19.96
N LYS A 114 -11.25 7.46 -20.66
CA LYS A 114 -9.86 7.15 -21.00
C LYS A 114 -8.95 7.66 -19.88
N ARG A 115 -7.79 7.03 -19.75
CA ARG A 115 -6.74 7.56 -18.87
C ARG A 115 -6.41 9.00 -19.29
N GLY A 116 -6.43 9.92 -18.32
CA GLY A 116 -6.10 11.31 -18.55
C GLY A 116 -6.93 12.28 -17.72
N PRO A 117 -6.87 13.59 -18.04
CA PRO A 117 -7.42 14.66 -17.22
C PRO A 117 -8.92 14.52 -16.93
N ASP A 118 -9.74 14.09 -17.91
CA ASP A 118 -11.19 13.96 -17.73
C ASP A 118 -11.54 12.90 -16.64
N ALA A 119 -10.78 11.79 -16.59
CA ALA A 119 -10.94 10.79 -15.55
C ALA A 119 -10.52 11.34 -14.18
N ASN A 120 -9.40 12.07 -14.12
CA ASN A 120 -8.89 12.67 -12.88
C ASN A 120 -9.85 13.73 -12.35
N GLU A 121 -10.39 14.58 -13.20
CA GLU A 121 -11.42 15.58 -12.84
C GLU A 121 -12.67 14.90 -12.26
N GLN A 122 -13.16 13.85 -12.90
CA GLN A 122 -14.32 13.11 -12.41
C GLN A 122 -14.04 12.44 -11.05
N VAL A 123 -12.86 11.86 -10.85
CA VAL A 123 -12.46 11.30 -9.55
C VAL A 123 -12.38 12.39 -8.50
N ALA A 124 -11.76 13.53 -8.82
CA ALA A 124 -11.67 14.68 -7.91
C ALA A 124 -13.06 15.17 -7.47
N ASN A 125 -13.99 15.32 -8.42
CA ASN A 125 -15.36 15.75 -8.13
C ASN A 125 -16.11 14.78 -7.21
N VAL A 126 -15.94 13.46 -7.42
CA VAL A 126 -16.57 12.45 -6.56
C VAL A 126 -15.93 12.46 -5.17
N MET A 127 -14.60 12.51 -5.10
CA MET A 127 -13.89 12.49 -3.81
C MET A 127 -14.12 13.75 -2.99
N ALA A 128 -14.26 14.91 -3.59
CA ALA A 128 -14.69 16.12 -2.90
C ALA A 128 -16.05 15.92 -2.22
N GLY A 129 -17.02 15.31 -2.90
CA GLY A 129 -18.31 14.95 -2.30
C GLY A 129 -18.19 13.92 -1.15
N VAL A 130 -17.25 13.00 -1.23
CA VAL A 130 -16.96 12.03 -0.13
C VAL A 130 -16.36 12.75 1.08
N VAL A 131 -15.44 13.70 0.87
CA VAL A 131 -14.87 14.53 1.94
C VAL A 131 -15.95 15.37 2.63
N ASP A 132 -16.81 16.04 1.86
CA ASP A 132 -17.93 16.82 2.39
C ASP A 132 -18.87 15.94 3.23
N ARG A 133 -19.16 14.74 2.74
CA ARG A 133 -20.00 13.78 3.46
C ARG A 133 -19.33 13.28 4.74
N CYS A 134 -18.04 13.03 4.71
CA CYS A 134 -17.25 12.68 5.90
C CYS A 134 -17.36 13.79 6.97
N ALA A 135 -17.16 15.03 6.59
CA ALA A 135 -17.27 16.17 7.49
C ALA A 135 -18.69 16.32 8.08
N GLN A 136 -19.73 16.09 7.27
CA GLN A 136 -21.12 16.10 7.75
C GLN A 136 -21.38 15.00 8.79
N ILE A 137 -20.95 13.76 8.50
CA ILE A 137 -21.08 12.61 9.42
C ILE A 137 -20.31 12.89 10.72
N TRP A 138 -19.08 13.43 10.60
CA TRP A 138 -18.25 13.72 11.77
C TRP A 138 -18.87 14.79 12.68
N ASN A 139 -19.38 15.86 12.08
CA ASN A 139 -19.92 17.02 12.79
C ASN A 139 -21.43 16.94 13.06
N ASN A 140 -22.08 15.79 12.83
CA ASN A 140 -23.51 15.63 13.07
C ASN A 140 -23.84 15.84 14.55
N LYS A 141 -24.50 16.97 14.88
CA LYS A 141 -24.86 17.40 16.22
C LYS A 141 -26.26 16.96 16.66
N ASP A 142 -27.07 16.43 15.76
CA ASP A 142 -28.43 15.96 16.08
C ASP A 142 -28.42 14.72 16.96
N GLU A 143 -27.25 14.08 17.08
CA GLU A 143 -26.93 13.03 18.01
C GLU A 143 -26.25 13.60 19.28
N ALA A 144 -26.81 14.67 19.88
CA ALA A 144 -26.20 15.33 21.03
C ALA A 144 -26.01 14.43 22.27
N GLU A 145 -26.75 13.34 22.37
CA GLU A 145 -26.48 12.24 23.33
C GLU A 145 -25.23 11.44 22.98
N ASP A 146 -24.80 11.45 21.70
CA ASP A 146 -23.68 10.65 21.20
C ASP A 146 -22.28 11.27 21.39
N TYR A 147 -22.17 12.58 21.71
CA TYR A 147 -20.88 13.16 22.05
C TYR A 147 -20.22 12.51 23.27
N ALA A 148 -21.03 12.02 24.21
CA ALA A 148 -20.52 11.20 25.32
C ALA A 148 -20.07 9.80 24.84
N ALA A 149 -20.63 9.33 23.72
CA ALA A 149 -20.31 8.03 23.12
C ALA A 149 -19.05 8.08 22.24
N PHE A 150 -18.72 9.24 21.67
CA PHE A 150 -17.56 9.43 20.76
C PHE A 150 -16.67 10.60 21.24
N PRO A 151 -15.95 10.44 22.36
CA PRO A 151 -15.14 11.53 22.93
C PRO A 151 -14.07 12.05 21.97
N TRP A 152 -13.54 11.20 21.08
CA TRP A 152 -12.55 11.61 20.08
C TRP A 152 -13.08 12.59 19.02
N VAL A 153 -14.38 12.67 18.80
CA VAL A 153 -14.96 13.64 17.83
C VAL A 153 -14.74 15.09 18.28
N ILE A 154 -14.57 15.32 19.58
CA ILE A 154 -14.26 16.63 20.15
C ILE A 154 -12.76 16.94 19.99
N ASP A 155 -11.91 15.93 20.18
CA ASP A 155 -10.46 16.08 20.28
C ASP A 155 -9.75 15.94 18.91
N ASN A 156 -10.36 15.21 17.96
CA ASN A 156 -9.75 14.86 16.70
C ASN A 156 -10.41 15.60 15.51
N SER A 157 -9.62 15.75 14.45
CA SER A 157 -10.13 16.14 13.14
C SER A 157 -10.91 14.99 12.48
N PRO A 158 -11.79 15.27 11.48
CA PRO A 158 -12.41 14.23 10.69
C PRO A 158 -11.39 13.27 10.09
N THR A 159 -11.81 12.01 9.90
CA THR A 159 -11.03 10.98 9.22
C THR A 159 -10.55 11.47 7.85
N LEU A 160 -9.26 11.28 7.54
CA LEU A 160 -8.71 11.63 6.24
C LEU A 160 -9.12 10.60 5.18
N ILE A 161 -9.48 11.08 4.00
CA ILE A 161 -9.89 10.24 2.88
C ILE A 161 -8.66 9.83 2.09
N GLY A 162 -8.25 8.58 2.22
CA GLY A 162 -7.12 8.00 1.49
C GLY A 162 -7.53 7.53 0.10
N ILE A 163 -6.77 7.93 -0.92
CA ILE A 163 -6.92 7.42 -2.29
C ILE A 163 -5.72 6.55 -2.60
N GLU A 164 -5.96 5.25 -2.83
CA GLU A 164 -4.89 4.28 -2.94
C GLU A 164 -4.43 4.07 -4.39
N THR A 165 -3.10 3.91 -4.54
CA THR A 165 -2.50 3.49 -5.81
C THR A 165 -2.97 2.08 -6.19
N SER A 166 -3.14 1.82 -7.50
CA SER A 166 -3.55 0.52 -8.04
C SER A 166 -2.41 -0.17 -8.77
N GLY A 167 -2.29 -1.48 -8.58
CA GLY A 167 -1.26 -2.31 -9.20
C GLY A 167 -1.57 -2.75 -10.64
N ARG A 168 -2.76 -2.44 -11.19
CA ARG A 168 -3.20 -2.87 -12.53
C ARG A 168 -3.39 -1.70 -13.47
N GLN A 169 -2.97 -1.86 -14.72
CA GLN A 169 -3.02 -0.78 -15.71
C GLN A 169 -4.45 -0.46 -16.18
N GLU A 170 -5.35 -1.42 -16.13
CA GLU A 170 -6.78 -1.23 -16.45
C GLU A 170 -7.58 -0.52 -15.37
N LEU A 171 -6.98 -0.34 -14.17
CA LEU A 171 -7.59 0.41 -13.08
C LEU A 171 -6.98 1.80 -12.97
N TRP A 172 -7.80 2.77 -12.59
CA TRP A 172 -7.33 4.09 -12.20
C TRP A 172 -6.49 3.99 -10.92
N GLY A 173 -5.48 4.81 -10.77
CA GLY A 173 -4.65 4.88 -9.57
C GLY A 173 -3.16 4.63 -9.84
N SER A 174 -2.59 5.15 -10.94
CA SER A 174 -1.14 5.32 -11.00
C SER A 174 -0.70 6.34 -9.95
N ILE A 175 0.58 6.35 -9.59
CA ILE A 175 1.09 7.29 -8.59
C ILE A 175 0.81 8.75 -9.01
N GLU A 176 0.98 9.06 -10.30
CA GLU A 176 0.75 10.39 -10.85
C GLU A 176 -0.73 10.81 -10.74
N GLU A 177 -1.65 9.90 -11.06
CA GLU A 177 -3.10 10.14 -10.96
C GLU A 177 -3.53 10.38 -9.52
N VAL A 178 -3.03 9.55 -8.58
CA VAL A 178 -3.35 9.69 -7.16
C VAL A 178 -2.84 11.03 -6.63
N LEU A 179 -1.57 11.38 -6.92
CA LEU A 179 -0.98 12.64 -6.48
C LEU A 179 -1.67 13.86 -7.09
N GLU A 180 -2.04 13.80 -8.37
CA GLU A 180 -2.78 14.89 -9.03
C GLU A 180 -4.12 15.15 -8.33
N VAL A 181 -4.90 14.11 -8.07
CA VAL A 181 -6.22 14.25 -7.43
C VAL A 181 -6.09 14.68 -5.98
N THR A 182 -5.20 14.10 -5.20
CA THR A 182 -5.04 14.45 -3.78
C THR A 182 -4.49 15.87 -3.58
N ASN A 183 -3.77 16.42 -4.55
CA ASN A 183 -3.36 17.82 -4.53
C ASN A 183 -4.51 18.81 -4.81
N HIS A 184 -5.54 18.37 -5.54
CA HIS A 184 -6.66 19.21 -5.91
C HIS A 184 -7.84 19.15 -4.92
N VAL A 185 -7.94 18.07 -4.14
CA VAL A 185 -9.06 17.83 -3.22
C VAL A 185 -8.57 17.88 -1.78
N GLU A 186 -8.79 19.01 -1.12
CA GLU A 186 -8.47 19.16 0.30
C GLU A 186 -9.24 18.12 1.15
N GLY A 187 -8.60 17.57 2.16
CA GLY A 187 -9.15 16.48 2.99
C GLY A 187 -8.89 15.08 2.44
N THR A 188 -8.26 14.97 1.27
CA THR A 188 -7.75 13.70 0.75
C THR A 188 -6.25 13.56 0.98
N VAL A 189 -5.77 12.32 1.06
CA VAL A 189 -4.34 11.98 1.17
C VAL A 189 -4.00 10.83 0.23
N PRO A 190 -2.79 10.80 -0.35
CA PRO A 190 -2.36 9.65 -1.12
C PRO A 190 -2.05 8.47 -0.20
N VAL A 191 -2.56 7.29 -0.53
CA VAL A 191 -2.19 6.02 0.08
C VAL A 191 -1.29 5.28 -0.88
N ILE A 192 -0.03 5.13 -0.49
CA ILE A 192 1.00 4.56 -1.36
C ILE A 192 1.12 3.06 -1.08
N ASN A 193 0.46 2.26 -1.89
CA ASN A 193 0.68 0.81 -1.87
C ASN A 193 1.95 0.50 -2.66
N LEU A 194 3.04 0.25 -1.93
CA LEU A 194 4.36 0.04 -2.51
C LEU A 194 4.42 -1.21 -3.40
N ALA A 195 3.63 -2.25 -3.07
CA ALA A 195 3.50 -3.42 -3.92
C ALA A 195 2.81 -3.08 -5.25
N HIS A 196 1.79 -2.24 -5.23
CA HIS A 196 1.11 -1.76 -6.44
C HIS A 196 2.01 -0.90 -7.32
N VAL A 197 2.73 0.04 -6.71
CA VAL A 197 3.70 0.89 -7.43
C VAL A 197 4.81 0.04 -8.06
N HIS A 198 5.33 -0.95 -7.32
CA HIS A 198 6.33 -1.89 -7.82
C HIS A 198 5.80 -2.70 -9.01
N ALA A 199 4.62 -3.30 -8.87
CA ALA A 199 4.00 -4.12 -9.92
C ALA A 199 3.72 -3.30 -11.19
N ARG A 200 3.08 -2.11 -11.04
CA ARG A 200 2.71 -1.22 -12.15
C ARG A 200 3.95 -0.68 -12.88
N GLY A 201 5.04 -0.44 -12.14
CA GLY A 201 6.36 -0.09 -12.66
C GLY A 201 7.18 -1.29 -13.15
N ASN A 202 6.59 -2.48 -13.28
CA ASN A 202 7.22 -3.71 -13.74
C ASN A 202 8.49 -4.06 -12.95
N GLY A 203 8.42 -3.96 -11.62
CA GLY A 203 9.51 -4.28 -10.71
C GLY A 203 10.48 -3.12 -10.47
N ARG A 204 9.97 -1.87 -10.35
CA ARG A 204 10.81 -0.66 -10.27
C ARG A 204 11.47 -0.43 -8.90
N LEU A 205 10.89 -0.89 -7.80
CA LEU A 205 11.39 -0.62 -6.44
C LEU A 205 12.34 -1.74 -6.02
N ARG A 206 13.66 -1.51 -6.10
CA ARG A 206 14.68 -2.53 -5.83
C ARG A 206 15.78 -2.06 -4.90
N THR A 207 16.12 -0.79 -4.92
CA THR A 207 17.20 -0.18 -4.16
C THR A 207 16.68 0.87 -3.19
N SER A 208 17.49 1.28 -2.24
CA SER A 208 17.17 2.38 -1.30
C SER A 208 16.89 3.68 -2.05
N GLU A 209 17.61 3.93 -3.13
CA GLU A 209 17.45 5.09 -4.00
C GLU A 209 16.09 5.09 -4.71
N ASP A 210 15.63 3.93 -5.23
CA ASP A 210 14.30 3.83 -5.87
C ASP A 210 13.18 4.22 -4.91
N PHE A 211 13.29 3.82 -3.64
CA PHE A 211 12.35 4.24 -2.59
C PHE A 211 12.50 5.73 -2.29
N GLY A 212 13.74 6.23 -2.20
CA GLY A 212 14.02 7.65 -2.00
C GLY A 212 13.35 8.52 -3.07
N GLU A 213 13.53 8.20 -4.34
CA GLU A 213 12.91 8.91 -5.46
C GLU A 213 11.36 8.90 -5.37
N LEU A 214 10.77 7.76 -5.01
CA LEU A 214 9.32 7.67 -4.82
C LEU A 214 8.83 8.55 -3.66
N PHE A 215 9.49 8.46 -2.50
CA PHE A 215 9.10 9.27 -1.33
C PHE A 215 9.33 10.76 -1.57
N ASP A 216 10.36 11.14 -2.32
CA ASP A 216 10.59 12.52 -2.74
C ASP A 216 9.49 13.02 -3.66
N GLN A 217 9.09 12.23 -4.66
CA GLN A 217 7.97 12.55 -5.55
C GLN A 217 6.67 12.80 -4.77
N VAL A 218 6.36 11.93 -3.81
CA VAL A 218 5.18 12.08 -2.96
C VAL A 218 5.30 13.33 -2.08
N ARG A 219 6.44 13.52 -1.43
CA ARG A 219 6.72 14.68 -0.57
C ARG A 219 6.57 16.00 -1.27
N GLU A 220 7.12 16.12 -2.47
CA GLU A 220 6.98 17.33 -3.29
C GLU A 220 5.53 17.63 -3.62
N SER A 221 4.72 16.58 -3.83
CA SER A 221 3.31 16.70 -4.11
C SER A 221 2.49 17.14 -2.89
N ILE A 222 2.63 16.45 -1.75
CA ILE A 222 1.82 16.72 -0.54
C ILE A 222 2.33 17.88 0.31
N GLY A 223 3.53 18.39 0.05
CA GLY A 223 4.16 19.47 0.84
C GLY A 223 4.42 19.11 2.30
N GLY A 224 4.47 17.82 2.65
CA GLY A 224 4.54 17.34 4.03
C GLY A 224 5.47 16.14 4.23
N LYS A 225 5.48 15.64 5.46
CA LYS A 225 6.33 14.52 5.90
C LYS A 225 5.54 13.31 6.41
N THR A 226 4.21 13.39 6.39
CA THR A 226 3.32 12.34 6.89
C THR A 226 2.87 11.46 5.72
N PHE A 227 3.12 10.17 5.80
CA PHE A 227 2.83 9.20 4.76
C PHE A 227 1.96 8.07 5.30
N TYR A 228 0.98 7.66 4.49
CA TYR A 228 0.22 6.45 4.73
C TYR A 228 0.52 5.45 3.62
N CYS A 229 1.06 4.30 3.99
CA CYS A 229 1.59 3.32 3.05
C CYS A 229 1.05 1.92 3.31
N HIS A 230 0.92 1.14 2.25
CA HIS A 230 0.74 -0.31 2.31
C HIS A 230 1.97 -1.02 1.76
N PHE A 231 2.31 -2.16 2.35
CA PHE A 231 3.40 -3.01 1.89
C PHE A 231 3.01 -4.48 1.93
N SER A 232 3.31 -5.18 0.84
CA SER A 232 3.17 -6.64 0.74
C SER A 232 4.22 -7.20 -0.22
N GLY A 233 4.50 -8.48 -0.14
CA GLY A 233 5.05 -9.17 -1.29
C GLY A 233 4.00 -9.24 -2.41
N ILE A 234 4.44 -9.26 -3.66
CA ILE A 234 3.55 -9.26 -4.81
C ILE A 234 4.11 -10.11 -5.95
N GLU A 235 3.25 -10.86 -6.62
CA GLU A 235 3.54 -11.41 -7.94
C GLU A 235 2.94 -10.48 -9.00
N HIS A 236 3.75 -10.15 -10.00
CA HIS A 236 3.34 -9.23 -11.05
C HIS A 236 3.85 -9.67 -12.42
N ARG A 237 3.19 -9.21 -13.46
CA ARG A 237 3.60 -9.50 -14.84
C ARG A 237 3.21 -8.35 -15.76
N MET A 238 4.16 -7.91 -16.58
CA MET A 238 3.94 -6.89 -17.62
C MET A 238 3.27 -5.61 -17.08
N GLY A 239 3.69 -5.15 -15.91
CA GLY A 239 3.14 -3.95 -15.28
C GLY A 239 1.76 -4.14 -14.63
N ASN A 240 1.38 -5.38 -14.31
CA ASN A 240 0.11 -5.68 -13.64
C ASN A 240 0.34 -6.59 -12.44
N ALA A 241 -0.24 -6.21 -11.30
CA ALA A 241 -0.33 -7.04 -10.10
C ALA A 241 -1.21 -8.26 -10.37
N LEU A 242 -0.77 -9.42 -9.94
CA LEU A 242 -1.52 -10.68 -10.02
C LEU A 242 -2.14 -11.01 -8.66
N HIS A 243 -1.32 -11.20 -7.64
CA HIS A 243 -1.77 -11.46 -6.27
C HIS A 243 -0.67 -11.11 -5.25
N TYR A 244 -1.08 -10.87 -4.03
CA TYR A 244 -0.17 -10.68 -2.91
C TYR A 244 0.50 -11.98 -2.49
N THR A 245 1.75 -11.87 -2.06
CA THR A 245 2.55 -12.98 -1.54
C THR A 245 3.19 -12.59 -0.21
N GLN A 246 3.80 -13.55 0.46
CA GLN A 246 4.66 -13.23 1.60
C GLN A 246 5.82 -12.35 1.17
N ILE A 247 6.21 -11.37 1.99
CA ILE A 247 7.28 -10.41 1.68
C ILE A 247 8.58 -11.15 1.29
N LYS A 248 8.95 -12.19 2.00
CA LYS A 248 10.18 -12.96 1.73
C LYS A 248 10.18 -13.67 0.38
N LYS A 249 9.00 -13.96 -0.19
CA LYS A 249 8.88 -14.69 -1.47
C LYS A 249 8.84 -13.77 -2.69
N SER A 250 8.56 -12.49 -2.49
CA SER A 250 8.48 -11.50 -3.56
C SER A 250 9.86 -11.06 -4.04
N ASP A 251 9.94 -10.49 -5.24
CA ASP A 251 11.08 -9.71 -5.73
C ASP A 251 11.10 -8.30 -5.13
N LEU A 252 9.96 -7.76 -4.70
CA LEU A 252 9.89 -6.56 -3.86
C LEU A 252 10.40 -6.88 -2.46
N LYS A 253 11.63 -6.43 -2.15
CA LYS A 253 12.26 -6.63 -0.85
C LYS A 253 12.00 -5.45 0.07
N PHE A 254 11.84 -5.74 1.37
CA PHE A 254 11.65 -4.70 2.37
C PHE A 254 12.96 -4.09 2.85
N GLU A 255 14.06 -4.83 2.76
CA GLU A 255 15.37 -4.39 3.26
C GLU A 255 15.85 -3.06 2.66
N PRO A 256 15.75 -2.79 1.33
CA PRO A 256 16.12 -1.50 0.76
C PRO A 256 15.27 -0.35 1.30
N LEU A 257 13.97 -0.57 1.51
CA LEU A 257 13.09 0.43 2.15
C LEU A 257 13.53 0.68 3.59
N ALA A 258 13.85 -0.36 4.36
CA ALA A 258 14.33 -0.21 5.73
C ALA A 258 15.65 0.57 5.80
N GLU A 259 16.53 0.42 4.82
CA GLU A 259 17.78 1.18 4.70
C GLU A 259 17.48 2.66 4.42
N PHE A 260 16.61 2.97 3.46
CA PHE A 260 16.14 4.32 3.20
C PHE A 260 15.53 4.96 4.46
N LEU A 261 14.60 4.28 5.12
CA LEU A 261 13.95 4.78 6.33
C LEU A 261 14.94 5.03 7.49
N ALA A 262 15.99 4.20 7.60
CA ALA A 262 17.02 4.40 8.61
C ALA A 262 17.90 5.64 8.31
N GLU A 263 18.20 5.92 7.03
CA GLU A 263 19.00 7.06 6.59
C GLU A 263 18.25 8.38 6.71
N GLU A 264 16.93 8.41 6.40
CA GLU A 264 16.06 9.57 6.59
C GLU A 264 15.85 9.94 8.07
N GLY A 265 16.03 8.97 8.98
CA GLY A 265 15.97 9.22 10.43
C GLY A 265 14.58 9.64 10.91
N ASP A 266 14.55 10.59 11.88
CA ASP A 266 13.31 11.02 12.56
C ASP A 266 12.50 12.06 11.77
N TRP A 267 12.83 12.25 10.51
CA TRP A 267 12.24 13.28 9.67
C TRP A 267 10.86 12.87 9.11
N LEU A 268 10.68 11.58 8.79
CA LEU A 268 9.42 11.06 8.23
C LEU A 268 8.47 10.59 9.33
N ASP A 269 7.18 10.85 9.15
CA ASP A 269 6.06 10.31 9.94
C ASP A 269 5.28 9.33 9.06
N ILE A 270 5.45 8.01 9.30
CA ILE A 270 4.93 6.98 8.42
C ILE A 270 4.04 6.01 9.19
N THR A 271 2.83 5.81 8.69
CA THR A 271 2.00 4.66 9.04
C THR A 271 2.07 3.68 7.87
N MET A 272 2.47 2.44 8.14
CA MET A 272 2.63 1.40 7.13
C MET A 272 1.90 0.13 7.52
N ILE A 273 0.96 -0.26 6.69
CA ILE A 273 0.11 -1.43 6.87
C ILE A 273 0.66 -2.61 6.06
N SER A 274 0.77 -3.77 6.71
CA SER A 274 1.10 -5.03 6.05
C SER A 274 -0.14 -5.65 5.42
N ASP A 275 -0.26 -5.55 4.09
CA ASP A 275 -1.29 -6.22 3.27
C ASP A 275 -0.92 -7.67 2.94
N SER A 276 0.16 -8.17 3.51
CA SER A 276 0.65 -9.50 3.25
C SER A 276 -0.35 -10.57 3.75
N PRO A 277 -0.45 -11.72 3.07
CA PRO A 277 -1.21 -12.86 3.57
C PRO A 277 -0.78 -13.37 4.95
N LEU A 278 0.39 -12.95 5.46
CA LEU A 278 0.89 -13.28 6.79
C LEU A 278 0.62 -12.19 7.83
N LEU A 279 -0.12 -11.12 7.48
CA LEU A 279 -0.56 -10.03 8.35
C LEU A 279 0.53 -9.56 9.34
N GLU A 280 0.31 -9.79 10.66
CA GLU A 280 1.21 -9.38 11.74
C GLU A 280 2.60 -10.00 11.66
N HIS A 281 2.71 -11.22 11.12
CA HIS A 281 4.03 -11.88 11.00
C HIS A 281 4.95 -11.13 10.01
N ASP A 282 4.39 -10.65 8.90
CA ASP A 282 5.15 -9.83 7.96
C ASP A 282 5.31 -8.39 8.47
N ALA A 283 4.34 -7.82 9.23
CA ALA A 283 4.53 -6.55 9.92
C ALA A 283 5.69 -6.61 10.93
N MET A 284 5.79 -7.68 11.72
CA MET A 284 6.92 -7.93 12.61
C MET A 284 8.25 -8.13 11.85
N PHE A 285 8.20 -8.80 10.69
CA PHE A 285 9.38 -8.90 9.84
C PHE A 285 9.85 -7.51 9.37
N MET A 286 8.92 -6.65 8.95
CA MET A 286 9.22 -5.26 8.58
C MET A 286 9.87 -4.50 9.74
N LEU A 287 9.28 -4.57 10.95
CA LEU A 287 9.84 -3.97 12.17
C LEU A 287 11.28 -4.42 12.41
N GLN A 288 11.51 -5.73 12.35
CA GLN A 288 12.85 -6.30 12.52
C GLN A 288 13.87 -5.79 11.48
N GLN A 289 13.43 -5.62 10.21
CA GLN A 289 14.33 -5.08 9.18
C GLN A 289 14.68 -3.61 9.45
N CYS A 290 13.71 -2.80 9.89
CA CYS A 290 13.96 -1.41 10.28
C CYS A 290 14.95 -1.32 11.45
N GLU A 291 14.79 -2.13 12.49
CA GLU A 291 15.72 -2.17 13.62
C GLU A 291 17.14 -2.58 13.18
N ARG A 292 17.24 -3.60 12.34
CA ARG A 292 18.54 -4.05 11.79
C ARG A 292 19.20 -2.95 10.93
N ALA A 293 18.43 -2.25 10.11
CA ALA A 293 18.95 -1.16 9.29
C ALA A 293 19.48 0.00 10.16
N LYS A 294 18.72 0.42 11.19
CA LYS A 294 19.14 1.43 12.16
C LYS A 294 20.42 1.01 12.88
N HIS A 295 20.51 -0.24 13.32
CA HIS A 295 21.71 -0.75 13.98
C HIS A 295 22.94 -0.74 13.05
N ARG A 296 22.78 -1.19 11.79
CA ARG A 296 23.86 -1.13 10.78
C ARG A 296 24.33 0.31 10.53
N LEU A 297 23.39 1.24 10.42
CA LEU A 297 23.71 2.66 10.22
C LEU A 297 24.49 3.22 11.42
N PHE A 298 24.02 2.96 12.64
CA PHE A 298 24.71 3.37 13.86
C PHE A 298 26.15 2.82 13.95
N GLU A 299 26.36 1.53 13.67
CA GLU A 299 27.69 0.94 13.64
C GLU A 299 28.59 1.54 12.56
N LYS A 300 28.03 1.83 11.36
CA LYS A 300 28.74 2.50 10.27
C LYS A 300 29.21 3.90 10.71
N GLN A 301 28.31 4.67 11.33
CA GLN A 301 28.64 5.99 11.87
C GLN A 301 29.72 5.92 12.95
N ALA A 302 29.57 5.04 13.93
CA ALA A 302 30.53 4.85 15.02
C ALA A 302 31.94 4.46 14.49
N ARG A 303 32.01 3.60 13.46
CA ARG A 303 33.29 3.27 12.80
C ARG A 303 33.91 4.48 12.10
N ASN A 304 33.10 5.24 11.40
CA ASN A 304 33.58 6.46 10.72
C ASN A 304 34.09 7.49 11.72
N ASP A 305 33.39 7.68 12.83
CA ASP A 305 33.82 8.62 13.89
C ASP A 305 35.12 8.18 14.56
N ARG A 306 35.29 6.87 14.81
CA ARG A 306 36.58 6.33 15.32
C ARG A 306 37.71 6.57 14.31
N ARG A 307 37.45 6.34 13.02
CA ARG A 307 38.44 6.57 11.94
C ARG A 307 38.83 8.04 11.88
N ARG A 308 37.85 8.96 11.95
CA ARG A 308 38.10 10.41 11.99
C ARG A 308 38.92 10.83 13.20
N LYS A 309 38.55 10.37 14.39
CA LYS A 309 39.31 10.67 15.63
C LYS A 309 40.76 10.17 15.55
N LEU A 310 40.99 8.99 15.02
CA LEU A 310 42.33 8.44 14.80
C LEU A 310 43.14 9.26 13.80
N ALA A 311 42.57 9.67 12.69
CA ALA A 311 43.22 10.48 11.67
C ALA A 311 43.63 11.85 12.22
N ILE A 312 42.72 12.49 12.97
CA ILE A 312 43.04 13.79 13.63
C ILE A 312 44.18 13.61 14.66
N ALA A 313 44.16 12.53 15.46
CA ALA A 313 45.24 12.23 16.40
C ALA A 313 46.60 11.96 15.72
N GLN A 314 46.59 11.53 14.49
CA GLN A 314 47.79 11.36 13.64
C GLN A 314 48.23 12.65 12.90
N GLY A 315 47.57 13.79 13.16
CA GLY A 315 47.90 15.09 12.59
C GLY A 315 47.35 15.34 11.18
N ILE A 316 46.37 14.53 10.74
CA ILE A 316 45.68 14.77 9.48
C ILE A 316 44.66 15.90 9.67
N ASP A 317 44.70 16.91 8.82
CA ASP A 317 43.74 18.03 8.82
C ASP A 317 42.31 17.50 8.60
N PRO A 318 41.33 17.88 9.45
CA PRO A 318 39.94 17.52 9.25
C PRO A 318 39.38 17.86 7.88
N ALA A 319 39.81 18.95 7.26
CA ALA A 319 39.39 19.35 5.92
C ALA A 319 39.96 18.41 4.83
N GLU A 320 41.21 17.99 4.97
CA GLU A 320 41.86 17.03 4.07
C GLU A 320 41.17 15.65 4.19
N LEU A 321 40.82 15.24 5.42
CA LEU A 321 40.13 13.99 5.66
C LEU A 321 38.74 14.00 5.01
N ALA A 322 37.97 15.09 5.18
CA ALA A 322 36.67 15.27 4.56
C ALA A 322 36.74 15.23 3.02
N ALA A 323 37.76 15.85 2.43
CA ALA A 323 37.97 15.83 0.98
C ALA A 323 38.23 14.39 0.47
N ARG A 324 39.07 13.63 1.17
CA ARG A 324 39.36 12.22 0.84
C ARG A 324 38.09 11.32 0.96
N GLU A 325 37.30 11.53 2.00
CA GLU A 325 36.02 10.80 2.21
C GLU A 325 35.02 11.12 1.09
N ALA A 326 34.91 12.39 0.67
CA ALA A 326 34.07 12.81 -0.45
C ALA A 326 34.53 12.19 -1.78
N GLU A 327 35.85 12.13 -2.04
CA GLU A 327 36.39 11.49 -3.24
C GLU A 327 36.17 9.96 -3.24
N GLU A 328 36.33 9.29 -2.09
CA GLU A 328 36.03 7.86 -1.96
C GLU A 328 34.52 7.58 -2.19
N ARG A 329 33.64 8.45 -1.69
CA ARG A 329 32.20 8.36 -1.89
C ARG A 329 31.84 8.51 -3.38
N ALA A 330 32.34 9.53 -4.05
CA ALA A 330 32.12 9.76 -5.48
C ALA A 330 32.61 8.58 -6.35
N LYS A 331 33.76 7.97 -5.99
CA LYS A 331 34.28 6.77 -6.68
C LYS A 331 33.39 5.54 -6.49
N ARG A 332 32.77 5.36 -5.31
CA ARG A 332 31.84 4.27 -5.05
C ARG A 332 30.56 4.47 -5.86
N GLU A 333 29.96 5.66 -5.81
CA GLU A 333 28.77 6.01 -6.57
C GLU A 333 28.97 5.83 -8.08
N ALA A 334 30.11 6.24 -8.63
CA ALA A 334 30.45 6.01 -10.04
C ALA A 334 30.62 4.52 -10.39
N THR A 335 31.12 3.71 -9.43
CA THR A 335 31.31 2.27 -9.63
C THR A 335 29.96 1.52 -9.57
N GLU A 336 29.04 1.98 -8.76
CA GLU A 336 27.67 1.42 -8.64
C GLU A 336 26.83 1.77 -9.87
N GLN A 337 26.87 3.01 -10.34
CA GLN A 337 26.23 3.43 -11.59
C GLN A 337 26.74 2.66 -12.82
N GLY A 338 28.02 2.32 -12.85
CA GLY A 338 28.61 1.48 -13.91
C GLY A 338 28.16 0.02 -13.91
N LYS A 339 27.61 -0.48 -12.78
CA LYS A 339 27.09 -1.85 -12.67
C LYS A 339 25.62 -1.97 -13.05
N THR A 340 24.87 -0.86 -13.11
CA THR A 340 23.45 -0.82 -13.44
C THR A 340 23.14 -0.70 -14.93
N THR A 341 24.14 -0.57 -15.82
CA THR A 341 23.93 -0.63 -17.25
C THR A 341 23.58 -2.08 -17.67
N PRO A 342 22.41 -2.30 -18.29
CA PRO A 342 22.03 -3.63 -18.78
C PRO A 342 23.06 -4.11 -19.83
N PRO A 343 23.40 -5.39 -19.87
CA PRO A 343 24.32 -5.89 -20.89
C PRO A 343 23.78 -5.57 -22.28
N PRO A 344 24.65 -5.19 -23.25
CA PRO A 344 24.21 -4.85 -24.60
C PRO A 344 23.47 -6.05 -25.19
N ALA A 345 22.27 -5.80 -25.72
CA ALA A 345 21.41 -6.81 -26.34
C ALA A 345 22.23 -7.69 -27.28
N ALA A 346 22.39 -8.95 -26.93
CA ALA A 346 23.07 -9.93 -27.78
C ALA A 346 22.35 -9.98 -29.13
N LYS A 347 23.05 -9.61 -30.20
CA LYS A 347 22.59 -9.73 -31.58
C LYS A 347 22.20 -11.19 -31.83
N MET A 348 20.89 -11.44 -31.91
CA MET A 348 20.37 -12.73 -32.33
C MET A 348 20.91 -13.02 -33.74
N ALA A 349 21.86 -13.95 -33.84
CA ALA A 349 22.31 -14.51 -35.12
C ALA A 349 21.13 -15.21 -35.79
N LYS A 350 20.74 -14.72 -36.96
CA LYS A 350 19.74 -15.33 -37.82
C LYS A 350 20.22 -16.74 -38.23
N LYS A 351 19.56 -17.79 -37.75
CA LYS A 351 19.70 -19.13 -38.32
C LYS A 351 19.03 -19.17 -39.69
N PRO A 352 19.65 -19.83 -40.71
CA PRO A 352 19.07 -19.92 -42.05
C PRO A 352 17.84 -20.84 -42.10
N ALA A 353 16.84 -20.40 -42.86
CA ALA A 353 15.60 -21.11 -43.10
C ALA A 353 15.82 -22.47 -43.73
N LYS A 354 15.25 -23.54 -43.16
CA LYS A 354 15.10 -24.84 -43.77
C LYS A 354 13.84 -24.87 -44.65
N LYS A 355 13.99 -25.32 -45.90
CA LYS A 355 12.94 -25.54 -46.90
C LYS A 355 11.91 -26.59 -46.44
N PRO A 356 10.65 -26.49 -46.89
CA PRO A 356 9.60 -27.45 -46.53
C PRO A 356 9.75 -28.75 -47.30
N ALA A 357 9.54 -29.87 -46.64
CA ALA A 357 9.42 -31.19 -47.25
C ALA A 357 7.93 -31.58 -47.37
N GLU A 358 7.65 -32.22 -48.50
CA GLU A 358 6.34 -32.57 -49.03
C GLU A 358 5.52 -33.56 -48.20
N LYS A 359 4.20 -33.43 -48.37
CA LYS A 359 3.14 -34.33 -47.89
C LYS A 359 3.28 -35.74 -48.46
N LYS A 360 3.06 -36.75 -47.61
CA LYS A 360 2.49 -38.05 -48.03
C LYS A 360 1.32 -38.39 -47.10
N GLU A 361 0.16 -38.55 -47.75
CA GLU A 361 -1.07 -39.10 -47.16
C GLU A 361 -0.91 -40.62 -46.90
N ALA A 362 -1.47 -41.08 -45.79
CA ALA A 362 -1.91 -42.45 -45.64
C ALA A 362 -3.10 -42.55 -44.67
N LYS A 363 -4.06 -43.34 -45.15
CA LYS A 363 -5.44 -43.50 -44.66
C LYS A 363 -5.58 -44.44 -43.45
N LYS A 364 -6.65 -44.16 -42.70
CA LYS A 364 -7.60 -45.07 -42.00
C LYS A 364 -7.14 -45.91 -40.80
N GLY A 365 -7.91 -45.73 -39.72
CA GLY A 365 -8.14 -46.75 -38.69
C GLY A 365 -9.01 -46.19 -37.54
N LYS A 366 -10.31 -46.54 -37.57
CA LYS A 366 -11.29 -46.33 -36.51
C LYS A 366 -10.89 -47.13 -35.27
N ASN A 367 -10.97 -46.56 -34.06
CA ASN A 367 -11.76 -47.18 -33.00
C ASN A 367 -11.92 -46.22 -31.80
N ALA A 368 -13.16 -46.20 -31.31
CA ALA A 368 -13.64 -45.46 -30.14
C ALA A 368 -13.16 -46.07 -28.83
N LYS A 369 -12.85 -45.24 -27.84
CA LYS A 369 -13.19 -45.52 -26.42
C LYS A 369 -13.30 -44.20 -25.65
N LYS A 370 -14.42 -44.11 -24.91
CA LYS A 370 -14.81 -43.10 -23.93
C LYS A 370 -13.76 -42.94 -22.83
N GLY A 371 -13.53 -41.72 -22.41
CA GLY A 371 -12.85 -41.36 -21.15
C GLY A 371 -13.25 -39.95 -20.79
N ASP A 372 -13.89 -39.86 -19.65
CA ASP A 372 -14.59 -38.70 -19.07
C ASP A 372 -13.64 -37.52 -18.89
N ASP A 373 -14.03 -36.38 -19.42
CA ASP A 373 -13.37 -35.09 -19.24
C ASP A 373 -14.27 -34.23 -18.32
N GLU A 374 -13.93 -34.15 -17.05
CA GLU A 374 -14.58 -33.24 -16.10
C GLU A 374 -13.99 -31.84 -16.32
N GLY A 375 -14.70 -30.99 -17.03
CA GLY A 375 -14.43 -29.56 -17.13
C GLY A 375 -14.75 -28.83 -15.81
N PRO A 376 -14.18 -27.64 -15.57
CA PRO A 376 -14.38 -26.91 -14.31
C PRO A 376 -15.83 -26.47 -14.17
N MET A 377 -16.35 -26.70 -12.97
CA MET A 377 -17.69 -26.35 -12.52
C MET A 377 -17.90 -24.84 -12.57
N VAL A 378 -18.78 -24.38 -13.44
CA VAL A 378 -19.32 -23.01 -13.42
C VAL A 378 -20.37 -22.98 -12.33
N ILE A 379 -20.14 -22.18 -11.28
CA ILE A 379 -21.16 -21.86 -10.31
C ILE A 379 -22.02 -20.75 -10.90
N GLU A 380 -23.22 -21.10 -11.31
CA GLU A 380 -24.27 -20.14 -11.63
C GLU A 380 -24.76 -19.52 -10.32
N ASP A 381 -24.66 -18.19 -10.22
CA ASP A 381 -25.24 -17.41 -9.14
C ASP A 381 -26.76 -17.41 -9.34
N GLU A 382 -27.48 -18.08 -8.45
CA GLU A 382 -28.92 -17.90 -8.31
C GLU A 382 -29.17 -16.52 -7.69
N ASP A 383 -29.84 -15.66 -8.46
CA ASP A 383 -30.42 -14.38 -8.02
C ASP A 383 -31.56 -14.68 -7.04
N ASP A 384 -31.30 -14.57 -5.74
CA ASP A 384 -32.35 -14.44 -4.74
C ASP A 384 -32.65 -12.95 -4.52
N ASP A 385 -33.66 -12.46 -5.25
CA ASP A 385 -34.46 -11.31 -4.89
C ASP A 385 -35.26 -11.67 -3.63
N ASP A 386 -34.89 -11.16 -2.49
CA ASP A 386 -35.79 -10.98 -1.37
C ASP A 386 -35.65 -9.57 -0.78
N ASP A 387 -36.63 -8.73 -1.16
CA ASP A 387 -37.10 -7.60 -0.41
C ASP A 387 -37.36 -7.98 1.05
N LEU A 388 -36.71 -7.28 2.00
CA LEU A 388 -37.37 -6.96 3.28
C LEU A 388 -36.49 -6.05 4.17
N PHE A 389 -36.99 -4.81 4.36
CA PHE A 389 -36.74 -3.80 5.42
C PHE A 389 -35.36 -3.16 5.56
#